data_ee289231e28676d73d399cff67d6d099
#
_entry.id   ee289231e28676d73d399cff67d6d099
#
_cell.length_a   1.000
_cell.length_b   1.000
_cell.length_c   1.000
_cell.angle_alpha   90.00
_cell.angle_beta   90.00
_cell.angle_gamma   90.00
#
_symmetry.space_group_name_H-M   'P 1'
#
loop_
_entity.id
_entity.type
_entity.pdbx_description
1 polymer ?
#
loop_
_entity_poly.entity_id
_entity_poly.type
_entity_poly.pdbx_seq_one_letter_code
_entity_poly.pdbx_strand_id
1 'polypeptide(L)'
;FDRSATGYMSRCFIQQDLSAVTAACLMMKKSVFEQVNGLDEENFKVAFNDVDLCMKIRKAGYLIVWTPYAEAYHYESISRGTEDTPEKQARFKGEAEAFMIKWEKELELGDPYYNQNLTLEREDFSIN
;
A
#
# COMPACT_ATOMS: atom_id res chain seq x y z
N PHE A 1 -6.45 13.79 6.29
CA PHE A 1 -5.70 14.31 7.44
C PHE A 1 -5.41 15.80 7.24
N ASP A 2 -5.35 16.56 8.33
CA ASP A 2 -4.90 17.94 8.30
C ASP A 2 -3.41 17.99 7.93
N ARG A 3 -2.99 19.02 7.17
CA ARG A 3 -1.59 19.21 6.76
C ARG A 3 -0.62 19.32 7.95
N SER A 4 -1.11 19.77 9.09
CA SER A 4 -0.32 19.89 10.34
C SER A 4 -0.26 18.58 11.14
N ALA A 5 -0.95 17.53 10.72
CA ALA A 5 -0.95 16.26 11.42
C ALA A 5 0.45 15.63 11.41
N THR A 6 1.00 15.40 12.59
CA THR A 6 2.35 14.84 12.73
C THR A 6 2.40 13.33 12.45
N GLY A 7 1.25 12.65 12.56
CA GLY A 7 1.20 11.20 12.61
C GLY A 7 1.86 10.63 13.87
N TYR A 8 1.83 9.31 14.00
CA TYR A 8 2.47 8.60 15.10
C TYR A 8 3.97 8.91 15.15
N MET A 9 4.47 9.41 16.30
CA MET A 9 5.87 9.78 16.52
C MET A 9 6.47 10.67 15.41
N SER A 10 5.68 11.60 14.89
CA SER A 10 6.07 12.55 13.83
C SER A 10 6.43 11.89 12.48
N ARG A 11 5.93 10.70 12.20
CA ARG A 11 6.19 9.97 10.94
C ARG A 11 5.85 10.77 9.69
N CYS A 12 4.85 11.66 9.76
CA CYS A 12 4.46 12.50 8.62
C CYS A 12 5.45 13.63 8.28
N PHE A 13 6.53 13.80 9.07
CA PHE A 13 7.56 14.81 8.80
C PHE A 13 8.93 14.24 8.42
N ILE A 14 9.07 12.93 8.40
CA ILE A 14 10.35 12.29 8.10
C ILE A 14 10.24 11.39 6.86
N GLN A 15 11.28 11.42 6.04
CA GLN A 15 11.44 10.45 4.96
C GLN A 15 11.72 9.08 5.56
N GLN A 16 11.02 8.05 5.08
CA GLN A 16 11.13 6.71 5.63
C GLN A 16 10.85 5.62 4.58
N ASP A 17 11.38 4.43 4.82
CA ASP A 17 11.05 3.26 4.03
C ASP A 17 9.74 2.64 4.54
N LEU A 18 8.92 2.18 3.61
CA LEU A 18 7.65 1.51 3.88
C LEU A 18 7.52 0.23 3.06
N SER A 19 6.65 -0.67 3.49
CA SER A 19 6.36 -1.89 2.72
C SER A 19 5.57 -1.61 1.46
N ALA A 20 4.66 -0.65 1.50
CA ALA A 20 3.87 -0.22 0.35
C ALA A 20 3.41 1.23 0.52
N VAL A 21 3.07 1.86 -0.60
CA VAL A 21 2.45 3.18 -0.69
C VAL A 21 1.32 3.13 -1.71
N THR A 22 0.33 4.01 -1.55
CA THR A 22 -0.75 4.12 -2.55
C THR A 22 -0.24 4.67 -3.88
N ALA A 23 -0.77 4.16 -4.98
CA ALA A 23 -0.48 4.67 -6.33
C ALA A 23 -1.12 6.04 -6.62
N ALA A 24 -1.92 6.59 -5.70
CA ALA A 24 -2.50 7.92 -5.87
C ALA A 24 -1.43 9.01 -6.05
N CYS A 25 -0.24 8.85 -5.44
CA CYS A 25 0.93 9.70 -5.66
C CYS A 25 2.20 8.86 -5.56
N LEU A 26 2.53 8.15 -6.64
CA LEU A 26 3.67 7.26 -6.70
C LEU A 26 4.54 7.59 -7.92
N MET A 27 5.84 7.63 -7.73
CA MET A 27 6.82 7.83 -8.81
C MET A 27 7.87 6.73 -8.76
N MET A 28 8.24 6.21 -9.94
CA MET A 28 9.33 5.25 -10.07
C MET A 28 10.01 5.37 -11.44
N LYS A 29 11.19 4.75 -11.59
CA LYS A 29 11.84 4.63 -12.89
C LYS A 29 11.03 3.68 -13.77
N LYS A 30 10.81 4.05 -15.04
CA LYS A 30 10.14 3.21 -16.04
C LYS A 30 10.80 1.82 -16.16
N SER A 31 12.13 1.77 -16.15
CA SER A 31 12.88 0.51 -16.22
C SER A 31 12.60 -0.43 -15.04
N VAL A 32 12.35 0.10 -13.84
CA VAL A 32 11.97 -0.73 -12.68
C VAL A 32 10.54 -1.25 -12.84
N PHE A 33 9.61 -0.41 -13.31
CA PHE A 33 8.24 -0.81 -13.62
C PHE A 33 8.21 -1.96 -14.64
N GLU A 34 8.99 -1.83 -15.72
CA GLU A 34 9.10 -2.86 -16.76
C GLU A 34 9.77 -4.14 -16.23
N GLN A 35 10.82 -4.02 -15.40
CA GLN A 35 11.53 -5.14 -14.79
C GLN A 35 10.60 -6.01 -13.92
N VAL A 36 9.65 -5.40 -13.22
CA VAL A 36 8.71 -6.12 -12.35
C VAL A 36 7.38 -6.48 -13.05
N ASN A 37 7.31 -6.33 -14.38
CA ASN A 37 6.13 -6.56 -15.21
C ASN A 37 4.91 -5.70 -14.82
N GLY A 38 5.14 -4.46 -14.37
CA GLY A 38 4.09 -3.48 -14.14
C GLY A 38 3.02 -3.91 -13.15
N LEU A 39 1.77 -3.47 -13.36
CA LEU A 39 0.61 -3.87 -12.57
C LEU A 39 0.11 -5.27 -12.98
N ASP A 40 -0.47 -5.98 -12.04
CA ASP A 40 -1.14 -7.27 -12.29
C ASP A 40 -2.64 -7.00 -12.53
N GLU A 41 -2.99 -6.74 -13.78
CA GLU A 41 -4.35 -6.40 -14.19
C GLU A 41 -5.30 -7.60 -14.23
N GLU A 42 -4.77 -8.82 -14.18
CA GLU A 42 -5.56 -10.04 -14.19
C GLU A 42 -6.15 -10.31 -12.80
N ASN A 43 -5.31 -10.23 -11.76
CA ASN A 43 -5.69 -10.56 -10.39
C ASN A 43 -6.16 -9.35 -9.58
N PHE A 44 -5.65 -8.14 -9.88
CA PHE A 44 -5.89 -6.92 -9.09
C PHE A 44 -6.39 -5.78 -9.98
N LYS A 45 -7.67 -5.82 -10.32
CA LYS A 45 -8.28 -4.83 -11.22
C LYS A 45 -8.51 -3.48 -10.54
N VAL A 46 -8.77 -3.49 -9.23
CA VAL A 46 -9.12 -2.29 -8.47
C VAL A 46 -8.39 -2.20 -7.14
N ALA A 47 -8.48 -3.23 -6.29
CA ALA A 47 -7.80 -3.26 -5.00
C ALA A 47 -6.44 -3.99 -5.12
N PHE A 48 -5.53 -3.68 -4.20
CA PHE A 48 -4.22 -4.32 -4.04
C PHE A 48 -3.24 -4.20 -5.22
N ASN A 49 -3.60 -3.55 -6.32
CA ASN A 49 -2.71 -3.40 -7.49
C ASN A 49 -1.44 -2.59 -7.16
N ASP A 50 -1.55 -1.55 -6.35
CA ASP A 50 -0.44 -0.74 -5.87
C ASP A 50 0.39 -1.46 -4.80
N VAL A 51 -0.26 -2.18 -3.89
CA VAL A 51 0.42 -2.97 -2.87
C VAL A 51 1.19 -4.13 -3.53
N ASP A 52 0.58 -4.84 -4.50
CA ASP A 52 1.24 -5.89 -5.28
C ASP A 52 2.46 -5.35 -6.04
N LEU A 53 2.33 -4.19 -6.66
CA LEU A 53 3.44 -3.53 -7.35
C LEU A 53 4.58 -3.22 -6.37
N CYS A 54 4.29 -2.66 -5.20
CA CYS A 54 5.28 -2.39 -4.17
C CYS A 54 5.97 -3.67 -3.68
N MET A 55 5.22 -4.75 -3.48
CA MET A 55 5.79 -6.05 -3.10
C MET A 55 6.73 -6.62 -4.18
N LYS A 56 6.36 -6.51 -5.46
CA LYS A 56 7.24 -6.93 -6.58
C LYS A 56 8.53 -6.10 -6.63
N ILE A 57 8.42 -4.78 -6.45
CA ILE A 57 9.57 -3.86 -6.42
C ILE A 57 10.52 -4.21 -5.27
N ARG A 58 10.00 -4.45 -4.06
CA ARG A 58 10.79 -4.89 -2.91
C ARG A 58 11.45 -6.25 -3.14
N LYS A 59 10.72 -7.21 -3.70
CA LYS A 59 11.26 -8.54 -4.06
C LYS A 59 12.39 -8.46 -5.10
N ALA A 60 12.36 -7.43 -5.95
CA ALA A 60 13.44 -7.12 -6.89
C ALA A 60 14.65 -6.38 -6.24
N GLY A 61 14.61 -6.14 -4.92
CA GLY A 61 15.72 -5.55 -4.16
C GLY A 61 15.70 -4.02 -4.08
N TYR A 62 14.60 -3.37 -4.44
CA TYR A 62 14.45 -1.92 -4.31
C TYR A 62 13.71 -1.53 -3.01
N LEU A 63 13.89 -0.28 -2.59
CA LEU A 63 13.19 0.31 -1.46
C LEU A 63 11.93 1.06 -1.93
N ILE A 64 10.92 1.09 -1.09
CA ILE A 64 9.75 1.95 -1.23
C ILE A 64 9.92 3.10 -0.25
N VAL A 65 10.25 4.28 -0.75
CA VAL A 65 10.55 5.46 0.06
C VAL A 65 9.36 6.39 0.08
N TRP A 66 8.81 6.65 1.25
CA TRP A 66 7.85 7.71 1.46
C TRP A 66 8.56 9.02 1.81
N THR A 67 8.09 10.14 1.24
CA THR A 67 8.68 11.46 1.47
C THR A 67 7.59 12.50 1.77
N PRO A 68 7.76 13.32 2.82
CA PRO A 68 6.82 14.40 3.14
C PRO A 68 6.95 15.63 2.22
N TYR A 69 7.99 15.66 1.37
CA TYR A 69 8.25 16.82 0.49
C TYR A 69 7.44 16.82 -0.80
N ALA A 70 6.78 15.71 -1.12
CA ALA A 70 5.85 15.60 -2.24
C ALA A 70 4.42 15.65 -1.70
N GLU A 71 3.77 16.80 -1.85
CA GLU A 71 2.40 17.03 -1.35
C GLU A 71 1.42 17.12 -2.51
N ALA A 72 0.27 16.43 -2.39
CA ALA A 72 -0.83 16.51 -3.34
C ALA A 72 -2.17 16.37 -2.62
N TYR A 73 -3.23 16.91 -3.22
CA TYR A 73 -4.60 16.67 -2.76
C TYR A 73 -5.16 15.46 -3.50
N HIS A 74 -5.58 14.45 -2.74
CA HIS A 74 -6.27 13.28 -3.27
C HIS A 74 -7.77 13.35 -2.92
N TYR A 75 -8.59 13.60 -3.93
CA TYR A 75 -10.04 13.62 -3.81
C TYR A 75 -10.58 12.20 -4.00
N GLU A 76 -10.55 11.41 -2.93
CA GLU A 76 -10.97 10.01 -2.95
C GLU A 76 -12.40 9.83 -3.44
N SER A 77 -12.65 8.71 -4.09
CA SER A 77 -13.98 8.24 -4.50
C SER A 77 -14.76 9.10 -5.50
N ILE A 78 -14.21 10.23 -5.99
CA ILE A 78 -14.91 11.09 -6.96
C ILE A 78 -15.19 10.33 -8.27
N SER A 79 -14.25 9.51 -8.73
CA SER A 79 -14.36 8.79 -10.00
C SER A 79 -14.96 7.39 -9.89
N ARG A 80 -14.80 6.72 -8.74
CA ARG A 80 -15.21 5.30 -8.55
C ARG A 80 -16.41 5.12 -7.64
N GLY A 81 -16.78 6.13 -6.85
CA GLY A 81 -17.78 5.99 -5.79
C GLY A 81 -17.31 5.09 -4.65
N THR A 82 -18.24 4.70 -3.80
CA THR A 82 -18.01 3.83 -2.63
C THR A 82 -18.05 2.33 -3.00
N GLU A 83 -17.39 1.47 -2.23
CA GLU A 83 -17.36 0.01 -2.39
C GLU A 83 -18.54 -0.66 -1.65
N ASP A 84 -19.76 -0.15 -1.88
CA ASP A 84 -20.98 -0.47 -1.12
C ASP A 84 -21.93 -1.46 -1.81
N THR A 85 -21.67 -1.83 -3.06
CA THR A 85 -22.51 -2.84 -3.73
C THR A 85 -22.03 -4.27 -3.49
N PRO A 86 -22.93 -5.28 -3.47
CA PRO A 86 -22.54 -6.68 -3.27
C PRO A 86 -21.49 -7.18 -4.29
N GLU A 87 -21.58 -6.73 -5.54
CA GLU A 87 -20.64 -7.10 -6.61
C GLU A 87 -19.24 -6.53 -6.34
N LYS A 88 -19.15 -5.28 -5.89
CA LYS A 88 -17.90 -4.62 -5.53
C LYS A 88 -17.26 -5.28 -4.31
N GLN A 89 -18.06 -5.63 -3.30
CA GLN A 89 -17.59 -6.34 -2.12
C GLN A 89 -17.09 -7.76 -2.46
N ALA A 90 -17.81 -8.47 -3.33
CA ALA A 90 -17.38 -9.80 -3.80
C ALA A 90 -16.06 -9.72 -4.57
N ARG A 91 -15.91 -8.72 -5.46
CA ARG A 91 -14.65 -8.45 -6.16
C ARG A 91 -13.51 -8.17 -5.18
N PHE A 92 -13.70 -7.22 -4.26
CA PHE A 92 -12.69 -6.87 -3.25
C PHE A 92 -12.24 -8.09 -2.45
N LYS A 93 -13.20 -8.93 -2.01
CA LYS A 93 -12.88 -10.17 -1.31
C LYS A 93 -12.04 -11.12 -2.15
N GLY A 94 -12.39 -11.30 -3.43
CA GLY A 94 -11.62 -12.15 -4.34
C GLY A 94 -10.21 -11.62 -4.59
N GLU A 95 -10.05 -10.30 -4.76
CA GLU A 95 -8.74 -9.66 -4.92
C GLU A 95 -7.90 -9.78 -3.62
N ALA A 96 -8.52 -9.66 -2.44
CA ALA A 96 -7.87 -9.87 -1.15
C ALA A 96 -7.37 -11.32 -0.98
N GLU A 97 -8.20 -12.30 -1.29
CA GLU A 97 -7.83 -13.72 -1.24
C GLU A 97 -6.67 -14.03 -2.21
N ALA A 98 -6.74 -13.52 -3.44
CA ALA A 98 -5.67 -13.67 -4.43
C ALA A 98 -4.35 -13.03 -3.94
N PHE A 99 -4.42 -11.87 -3.29
CA PHE A 99 -3.26 -11.19 -2.72
C PHE A 99 -2.63 -12.02 -1.58
N MET A 100 -3.44 -12.52 -0.66
CA MET A 100 -2.96 -13.36 0.44
C MET A 100 -2.28 -14.64 -0.06
N ILE A 101 -2.85 -15.31 -1.06
CA ILE A 101 -2.26 -16.50 -1.66
C ILE A 101 -0.93 -16.17 -2.36
N LYS A 102 -0.90 -15.10 -3.15
CA LYS A 102 0.28 -14.70 -3.92
C LYS A 102 1.47 -14.34 -3.03
N TRP A 103 1.21 -13.69 -1.91
CA TRP A 103 2.21 -13.13 -1.01
C TRP A 103 2.28 -13.82 0.37
N GLU A 104 1.73 -15.04 0.48
CA GLU A 104 1.65 -15.81 1.72
C GLU A 104 2.97 -15.81 2.51
N LYS A 105 4.07 -16.16 1.86
CA LYS A 105 5.40 -16.24 2.51
C LYS A 105 5.90 -14.90 3.02
N GLU A 106 5.72 -13.84 2.24
CA GLU A 106 6.12 -12.48 2.60
C GLU A 106 5.25 -11.94 3.74
N LEU A 107 3.97 -12.27 3.75
CA LEU A 107 3.03 -11.88 4.81
C LEU A 107 3.31 -12.62 6.13
N GLU A 108 3.67 -13.91 6.08
CA GLU A 108 4.08 -14.69 7.25
C GLU A 108 5.34 -14.14 7.93
N LEU A 109 6.26 -13.55 7.16
CA LEU A 109 7.47 -12.90 7.71
C LEU A 109 7.16 -11.58 8.43
N GLY A 110 5.96 -11.04 8.23
CA GLY A 110 5.54 -9.74 8.75
C GLY A 110 6.12 -8.55 8.00
N ASP A 111 5.69 -7.35 8.41
CA ASP A 111 6.15 -6.09 7.81
C ASP A 111 7.46 -5.64 8.46
N PRO A 112 8.59 -5.57 7.74
CA PRO A 112 9.88 -5.17 8.30
C PRO A 112 9.94 -3.69 8.72
N TYR A 113 8.98 -2.86 8.29
CA TYR A 113 8.89 -1.44 8.62
C TYR A 113 7.80 -1.14 9.65
N TYR A 114 7.13 -2.16 10.19
CA TYR A 114 6.13 -2.05 11.23
C TYR A 114 6.54 -2.84 12.46
N ASN A 115 6.50 -2.20 13.64
CA ASN A 115 6.91 -2.86 14.88
C ASN A 115 5.89 -3.94 15.27
N GLN A 116 6.33 -5.18 15.38
CA GLN A 116 5.50 -6.35 15.71
C GLN A 116 4.81 -6.29 17.09
N ASN A 117 5.23 -5.38 17.98
CA ASN A 117 4.59 -5.15 19.28
C ASN A 117 3.40 -4.18 19.18
N LEU A 118 3.17 -3.58 18.01
CA LEU A 118 2.04 -2.69 17.78
C LEU A 118 0.88 -3.47 17.15
N THR A 119 -0.34 -3.10 17.53
CA THR A 119 -1.53 -3.77 17.05
C THR A 119 -1.77 -3.54 15.54
N LEU A 120 -2.26 -4.55 14.85
CA LEU A 120 -2.81 -4.45 13.50
C LEU A 120 -4.35 -4.32 13.49
N GLU A 121 -4.99 -4.39 14.67
CA GLU A 121 -6.45 -4.31 14.78
C GLU A 121 -6.98 -2.87 14.80
N ARG A 122 -6.11 -1.90 15.09
CA ARG A 122 -6.44 -0.47 15.19
C ARG A 122 -5.38 0.37 14.51
N GLU A 123 -5.80 1.51 13.97
CA GLU A 123 -4.94 2.45 13.21
C GLU A 123 -4.18 3.45 14.12
N ASP A 124 -4.17 3.23 15.43
CA ASP A 124 -3.64 4.15 16.44
C ASP A 124 -2.20 3.82 16.90
N PHE A 125 -1.58 2.78 16.33
CA PHE A 125 -0.26 2.29 16.72
C PHE A 125 -0.17 1.93 18.22
N SER A 126 -1.26 1.53 18.86
CA SER A 126 -1.24 1.06 20.24
C SER A 126 -0.52 -0.28 20.37
N ILE A 127 -0.05 -0.58 21.58
CA ILE A 127 0.61 -1.85 21.89
C ILE A 127 -0.45 -2.97 21.96
N ASN A 128 -0.09 -4.17 21.51
CA ASN A 128 -0.90 -5.37 21.63
C ASN A 128 -1.11 -5.76 23.09
#